data_8ff5be505ca0d8382cfcef0d567703fd
#
_entry.id   8ff5be505ca0d8382cfcef0d567703fd
#
_cell.length_a   1.000
_cell.length_b   1.000
_cell.length_c   1.000
_cell.angle_alpha   90.00
_cell.angle_beta   90.00
_cell.angle_gamma   90.00
#
_symmetry.space_group_name_H-M   'P 1'
#
loop_
_entity.id
_entity.type
_entity.pdbx_description
1 polymer ?
#
loop_
_entity_poly.entity_id
_entity_poly.type
_entity_poly.pdbx_seq_one_letter_code
_entity_poly.pdbx_strand_id
1 'polypeptide(L)'
;MRSFARISVLGLSLALAQPLLAQTQSVKIIGLVELSGTGATSGTNFNDGAKLAVKEINAAGGILGHKVEYTASDTQSQPQVAKALAVRAIDDGAYVVMGPVFSGSIMVSMVETRRAEIPNFTGGEAAAITQQGNPYIFRTSLTQSTAMPKVARYLDNLKAKTVAIIYTNNDFGKGGRDIFMKALEPHGIKVLADISTDPGQVDFSGAVLKAKQANADALFVYTNEEEAARTLRELRKQGYDKPIVGETVLTSQKVIELAGDAANGAVAHVGLTADAPDPGIRAFASKFEKEYNYKPDHNGLKGYTGMYIVKAVTERVGKFDPKAFADAMHGVRLSAKEYPGILMDVTFDKNGDLDRESFMTKVVNGKQAVIATLPSLSAGK
;
A
#
# COMPACT_ATOMS: atom_id res chain seq x y z
N MET A 1 87.85 -38.32 22.07
CA MET A 1 86.93 -38.34 20.92
C MET A 1 85.51 -38.23 21.50
N ARG A 2 84.93 -37.04 21.42
CA ARG A 2 83.58 -36.76 21.93
C ARG A 2 82.70 -36.35 20.77
N SER A 3 81.73 -37.18 20.40
CA SER A 3 80.78 -37.04 19.34
C SER A 3 79.65 -36.09 19.79
N PHE A 4 79.43 -34.96 19.10
CA PHE A 4 78.26 -34.06 19.35
C PHE A 4 77.16 -34.46 18.40
N ALA A 5 76.02 -34.90 19.01
CA ALA A 5 74.80 -35.14 18.27
C ALA A 5 74.03 -33.77 18.09
N ARG A 6 73.77 -33.43 16.83
CA ARG A 6 72.90 -32.26 16.51
C ARG A 6 71.42 -32.69 16.54
N ILE A 7 70.62 -32.12 17.45
CA ILE A 7 69.19 -32.26 17.45
C ILE A 7 68.61 -31.16 16.59
N SER A 8 68.01 -31.52 15.42
CA SER A 8 67.25 -30.58 14.59
C SER A 8 65.81 -30.55 15.14
N VAL A 9 65.39 -29.39 15.67
CA VAL A 9 63.98 -29.10 16.08
C VAL A 9 63.25 -28.62 14.81
N LEU A 10 62.34 -29.44 14.30
CA LEU A 10 61.39 -29.07 13.24
C LEU A 10 60.27 -28.26 13.88
N GLY A 11 60.27 -26.93 13.69
CA GLY A 11 59.16 -26.06 14.12
C GLY A 11 57.94 -26.25 13.22
N LEU A 12 56.90 -26.86 13.75
CA LEU A 12 55.58 -26.98 13.09
C LEU A 12 54.83 -25.68 13.25
N SER A 13 54.82 -24.81 12.22
CA SER A 13 54.05 -23.57 12.19
C SER A 13 52.58 -23.88 11.96
N LEU A 14 51.77 -23.91 13.00
CA LEU A 14 50.28 -23.90 12.89
C LEU A 14 49.85 -22.54 12.37
N ALA A 15 49.51 -22.47 11.09
CA ALA A 15 48.80 -21.31 10.52
C ALA A 15 47.36 -21.31 11.08
N LEU A 16 47.10 -20.48 12.06
CA LEU A 16 45.73 -20.16 12.51
C LEU A 16 45.03 -19.41 11.35
N ALA A 17 44.23 -20.15 10.59
CA ALA A 17 43.26 -19.55 9.67
C ALA A 17 42.25 -18.77 10.48
N GLN A 18 42.42 -17.47 10.61
CA GLN A 18 41.37 -16.60 11.13
C GLN A 18 40.19 -16.66 10.16
N PRO A 19 38.95 -16.95 10.62
CA PRO A 19 37.81 -16.80 9.73
C PRO A 19 37.74 -15.33 9.32
N LEU A 20 37.88 -15.05 8.03
CA LEU A 20 37.56 -13.78 7.44
C LEU A 20 36.05 -13.57 7.80
N LEU A 21 35.75 -12.70 8.74
CA LEU A 21 34.42 -12.18 8.94
C LEU A 21 34.07 -11.46 7.63
N ALA A 22 33.43 -12.20 6.72
CA ALA A 22 32.86 -11.60 5.52
C ALA A 22 31.95 -10.48 6.02
N GLN A 23 32.35 -9.26 5.77
CA GLN A 23 31.55 -8.08 6.05
C GLN A 23 30.26 -8.30 5.26
N THR A 24 29.15 -8.59 5.95
CA THR A 24 27.86 -8.83 5.33
C THR A 24 27.50 -7.54 4.58
N GLN A 25 27.64 -7.60 3.26
CA GLN A 25 27.24 -6.48 2.41
C GLN A 25 25.76 -6.22 2.65
N SER A 26 25.36 -4.97 2.73
CA SER A 26 23.98 -4.57 2.96
C SER A 26 23.45 -3.74 1.79
N VAL A 27 22.15 -3.81 1.58
CA VAL A 27 21.41 -2.95 0.66
C VAL A 27 20.46 -2.07 1.44
N LYS A 28 20.49 -0.76 1.19
CA LYS A 28 19.64 0.20 1.88
C LYS A 28 18.31 0.37 1.16
N ILE A 29 17.23 0.16 1.89
CA ILE A 29 15.86 0.49 1.47
C ILE A 29 15.32 1.49 2.50
N ILE A 30 14.86 2.66 2.04
CA ILE A 30 14.45 3.74 2.93
C ILE A 30 12.95 3.98 2.79
N GLY A 31 12.24 3.90 3.92
CA GLY A 31 10.80 4.18 4.02
C GLY A 31 10.54 5.67 4.23
N LEU A 32 9.65 6.25 3.44
CA LEU A 32 9.05 7.56 3.69
C LEU A 32 7.59 7.29 4.04
N VAL A 33 7.23 7.41 5.30
CA VAL A 33 5.92 6.93 5.77
C VAL A 33 5.27 7.93 6.71
N GLU A 34 3.96 7.99 6.72
CA GLU A 34 3.17 8.81 7.61
C GLU A 34 3.11 8.14 9.00
N LEU A 35 4.07 8.40 9.90
CA LEU A 35 4.08 7.84 11.26
C LEU A 35 3.38 8.75 12.27
N SER A 36 3.09 9.99 11.88
CA SER A 36 2.32 10.95 12.65
C SER A 36 1.39 11.77 11.75
N GLY A 37 0.49 12.56 12.36
CA GLY A 37 -0.52 13.33 11.63
C GLY A 37 -1.71 12.49 11.18
N THR A 38 -2.46 12.98 10.18
CA THR A 38 -3.72 12.39 9.72
C THR A 38 -3.55 11.03 9.02
N GLY A 39 -2.35 10.69 8.56
CA GLY A 39 -2.01 9.42 7.91
C GLY A 39 -1.35 8.39 8.81
N ALA A 40 -1.25 8.66 10.12
CA ALA A 40 -0.48 7.80 11.04
C ALA A 40 -0.93 6.33 11.01
N THR A 41 -2.23 6.07 10.92
CA THR A 41 -2.77 4.70 10.81
C THR A 41 -2.28 4.00 9.56
N SER A 42 -2.46 4.63 8.39
CA SER A 42 -2.07 4.06 7.09
C SER A 42 -0.56 3.84 7.00
N GLY A 43 0.22 4.84 7.40
CA GLY A 43 1.68 4.79 7.33
C GLY A 43 2.28 3.79 8.32
N THR A 44 1.76 3.69 9.54
CA THR A 44 2.22 2.70 10.53
C THR A 44 1.97 1.28 10.04
N ASN A 45 0.76 0.98 9.53
CA ASN A 45 0.46 -0.32 8.94
C ASN A 45 1.40 -0.67 7.78
N PHE A 46 1.60 0.26 6.84
CA PHE A 46 2.52 0.07 5.72
C PHE A 46 3.95 -0.21 6.19
N ASN A 47 4.44 0.58 7.13
CA ASN A 47 5.78 0.43 7.70
C ASN A 47 5.98 -0.91 8.42
N ASP A 48 5.00 -1.33 9.22
CA ASP A 48 5.07 -2.58 9.95
C ASP A 48 5.00 -3.79 9.00
N GLY A 49 4.20 -3.70 7.94
CA GLY A 49 4.22 -4.69 6.86
C GLY A 49 5.59 -4.80 6.19
N ALA A 50 6.22 -3.68 5.85
CA ALA A 50 7.56 -3.65 5.26
C ALA A 50 8.61 -4.22 6.22
N LYS A 51 8.57 -3.85 7.51
CA LYS A 51 9.48 -4.38 8.55
C LYS A 51 9.34 -5.90 8.73
N LEU A 52 8.11 -6.43 8.73
CA LEU A 52 7.88 -7.86 8.83
C LEU A 52 8.50 -8.59 7.64
N ALA A 53 8.30 -8.07 6.41
CA ALA A 53 8.92 -8.63 5.22
C ALA A 53 10.45 -8.61 5.30
N VAL A 54 11.04 -7.49 5.72
CA VAL A 54 12.51 -7.36 5.89
C VAL A 54 13.04 -8.36 6.90
N LYS A 55 12.36 -8.55 8.04
CA LYS A 55 12.72 -9.56 9.06
C LYS A 55 12.78 -10.95 8.45
N GLU A 56 11.75 -11.34 7.68
CA GLU A 56 11.67 -12.64 7.02
C GLU A 56 12.72 -12.79 5.89
N ILE A 57 12.88 -11.77 5.06
CA ILE A 57 13.89 -11.75 3.98
C ILE A 57 15.29 -11.89 4.54
N ASN A 58 15.62 -11.17 5.60
CA ASN A 58 16.94 -11.26 6.23
C ASN A 58 17.19 -12.62 6.90
N ALA A 59 16.15 -13.20 7.51
CA ALA A 59 16.23 -14.55 8.07
C ALA A 59 16.44 -15.63 6.99
N ALA A 60 15.99 -15.36 5.74
CA ALA A 60 16.17 -16.24 4.59
C ALA A 60 17.46 -15.96 3.80
N GLY A 61 18.38 -15.11 4.29
CA GLY A 61 19.68 -14.83 3.64
C GLY A 61 19.72 -13.50 2.87
N GLY A 62 18.71 -12.66 2.98
CA GLY A 62 18.67 -11.33 2.37
C GLY A 62 18.24 -11.32 0.90
N ILE A 63 18.73 -10.35 0.14
CA ILE A 63 18.55 -10.22 -1.31
C ILE A 63 19.92 -10.40 -1.96
N LEU A 64 20.08 -11.36 -2.87
CA LEU A 64 21.37 -11.70 -3.49
C LEU A 64 22.51 -11.90 -2.44
N GLY A 65 22.19 -12.44 -1.25
CA GLY A 65 23.14 -12.62 -0.16
C GLY A 65 23.47 -11.36 0.65
N HIS A 66 22.83 -10.20 0.34
CA HIS A 66 23.00 -8.94 1.06
C HIS A 66 21.88 -8.76 2.07
N LYS A 67 22.26 -8.36 3.29
CA LYS A 67 21.26 -7.97 4.31
C LYS A 67 20.50 -6.71 3.89
N VAL A 68 19.18 -6.71 4.02
CA VAL A 68 18.37 -5.50 3.83
C VAL A 68 18.47 -4.63 5.08
N GLU A 69 18.99 -3.42 4.92
CA GLU A 69 18.92 -2.35 5.92
C GLU A 69 17.70 -1.47 5.60
N TYR A 70 16.66 -1.62 6.40
CA TYR A 70 15.45 -0.83 6.27
C TYR A 70 15.36 0.20 7.39
N THR A 71 15.26 1.47 7.00
CA THR A 71 14.98 2.59 7.91
C THR A 71 13.75 3.34 7.43
N ALA A 72 12.96 3.89 8.35
CA ALA A 72 11.76 4.64 8.03
C ALA A 72 11.83 6.05 8.64
N SER A 73 11.43 7.04 7.84
CA SER A 73 11.36 8.45 8.23
C SER A 73 9.91 8.92 8.21
N ASP A 74 9.52 9.68 9.26
CA ASP A 74 8.16 10.19 9.41
C ASP A 74 7.92 11.40 8.50
N THR A 75 7.01 11.29 7.55
CA THR A 75 6.58 12.40 6.71
C THR A 75 5.67 13.39 7.42
N GLN A 76 5.22 13.07 8.63
CA GLN A 76 4.26 13.86 9.42
C GLN A 76 2.95 14.12 8.65
N SER A 77 2.63 13.28 7.67
CA SER A 77 1.51 13.47 6.74
C SER A 77 1.56 14.80 5.96
N GLN A 78 2.78 15.38 5.82
CA GLN A 78 3.02 16.67 5.17
C GLN A 78 3.82 16.49 3.86
N PRO A 79 3.29 16.94 2.71
CA PRO A 79 3.97 16.79 1.43
C PRO A 79 5.37 17.39 1.38
N GLN A 80 5.59 18.56 1.98
CA GLN A 80 6.91 19.22 1.98
C GLN A 80 7.95 18.47 2.80
N VAL A 81 7.52 17.83 3.91
CA VAL A 81 8.40 16.96 4.72
C VAL A 81 8.75 15.71 3.91
N ALA A 82 7.78 15.09 3.25
CA ALA A 82 8.01 13.93 2.38
C ALA A 82 9.03 14.24 1.26
N LYS A 83 8.94 15.43 0.66
CA LYS A 83 9.91 15.90 -0.34
C LYS A 83 11.33 16.01 0.23
N ALA A 84 11.49 16.66 1.39
CA ALA A 84 12.79 16.82 2.04
C ALA A 84 13.40 15.46 2.43
N LEU A 85 12.57 14.54 2.93
CA LEU A 85 13.00 13.18 3.27
C LEU A 85 13.38 12.35 2.04
N ALA A 86 12.74 12.58 0.87
CA ALA A 86 13.16 11.93 -0.37
C ALA A 86 14.57 12.35 -0.78
N VAL A 87 14.89 13.64 -0.70
CA VAL A 87 16.26 14.13 -0.95
C VAL A 87 17.25 13.46 0.00
N ARG A 88 16.92 13.40 1.30
CA ARG A 88 17.79 12.75 2.28
C ARG A 88 17.96 11.25 2.00
N ALA A 89 16.90 10.54 1.63
CA ALA A 89 16.99 9.11 1.29
C ALA A 89 17.93 8.86 0.10
N ILE A 90 17.94 9.77 -0.88
CA ILE A 90 18.85 9.76 -2.02
C ILE A 90 20.30 9.95 -1.54
N ASP A 91 20.55 10.97 -0.72
CA ASP A 91 21.89 11.28 -0.17
C ASP A 91 22.42 10.13 0.71
N ASP A 92 21.53 9.44 1.43
CA ASP A 92 21.87 8.29 2.27
C ASP A 92 22.12 7.01 1.44
N GLY A 93 21.94 7.06 0.11
CA GLY A 93 22.24 5.96 -0.82
C GLY A 93 21.16 4.88 -0.86
N ALA A 94 19.88 5.26 -0.83
CA ALA A 94 18.78 4.33 -1.01
C ALA A 94 18.86 3.61 -2.36
N TYR A 95 18.77 2.29 -2.36
CA TYR A 95 18.56 1.47 -3.57
C TYR A 95 17.12 1.59 -4.06
N VAL A 96 16.17 1.56 -3.13
CA VAL A 96 14.73 1.72 -3.35
C VAL A 96 14.14 2.57 -2.23
N VAL A 97 13.18 3.42 -2.57
CA VAL A 97 12.35 4.16 -1.61
C VAL A 97 11.00 3.45 -1.48
N MET A 98 10.57 3.17 -0.24
CA MET A 98 9.26 2.60 0.10
C MET A 98 8.32 3.67 0.65
N GLY A 99 7.10 3.79 0.12
CA GLY A 99 6.19 4.87 0.47
C GLY A 99 6.42 6.14 -0.34
N PRO A 100 5.77 7.26 0.01
CA PRO A 100 4.70 7.41 0.99
C PRO A 100 3.41 6.65 0.65
N VAL A 101 2.41 6.73 1.56
CA VAL A 101 1.06 6.22 1.33
C VAL A 101 0.13 7.31 0.83
N PHE A 102 0.23 8.52 1.37
CA PHE A 102 -0.62 9.64 0.97
C PHE A 102 -0.25 10.20 -0.41
N SER A 103 -1.25 10.27 -1.29
CA SER A 103 -1.06 10.69 -2.69
C SER A 103 -0.40 12.07 -2.83
N GLY A 104 -0.79 13.06 -2.01
CA GLY A 104 -0.16 14.39 -2.00
C GLY A 104 1.32 14.37 -1.64
N SER A 105 1.72 13.53 -0.69
CA SER A 105 3.13 13.33 -0.31
C SER A 105 3.91 12.66 -1.45
N ILE A 106 3.30 11.67 -2.13
CA ILE A 106 3.92 10.98 -3.25
C ILE A 106 4.16 11.94 -4.41
N MET A 107 3.17 12.77 -4.77
CA MET A 107 3.23 13.68 -5.91
C MET A 107 4.43 14.63 -5.86
N VAL A 108 4.89 15.00 -4.67
CA VAL A 108 6.05 15.89 -4.51
C VAL A 108 7.35 15.13 -4.30
N SER A 109 7.34 14.00 -3.56
CA SER A 109 8.55 13.22 -3.29
C SER A 109 9.04 12.43 -4.51
N MET A 110 8.13 11.92 -5.35
CA MET A 110 8.48 11.15 -6.54
C MET A 110 9.23 11.97 -7.60
N VAL A 111 9.15 13.29 -7.54
CA VAL A 111 9.93 14.18 -8.43
C VAL A 111 11.42 14.07 -8.12
N GLU A 112 11.77 13.99 -6.84
CA GLU A 112 13.16 13.87 -6.41
C GLU A 112 13.74 12.48 -6.71
N THR A 113 12.99 11.40 -6.41
CA THR A 113 13.42 10.02 -6.73
C THR A 113 13.57 9.80 -8.24
N ARG A 114 12.69 10.42 -9.07
CA ARG A 114 12.82 10.41 -10.53
C ARG A 114 14.12 11.05 -11.00
N ARG A 115 14.48 12.24 -10.45
CA ARG A 115 15.72 12.94 -10.82
C ARG A 115 16.97 12.14 -10.48
N ALA A 116 16.92 11.39 -9.40
CA ALA A 116 18.01 10.53 -8.92
C ALA A 116 17.98 9.14 -9.56
N GLU A 117 17.00 8.83 -10.41
CA GLU A 117 16.80 7.51 -11.04
C GLU A 117 16.67 6.37 -10.00
N ILE A 118 16.05 6.66 -8.84
CA ILE A 118 15.82 5.69 -7.78
C ILE A 118 14.39 5.18 -7.82
N PRO A 119 14.16 3.84 -7.86
CA PRO A 119 12.84 3.25 -7.82
C PRO A 119 12.09 3.62 -6.54
N ASN A 120 10.81 3.99 -6.67
CA ASN A 120 9.95 4.36 -5.57
C ASN A 120 8.66 3.52 -5.58
N PHE A 121 8.47 2.70 -4.54
CA PHE A 121 7.27 1.89 -4.32
C PHE A 121 6.30 2.60 -3.40
N THR A 122 5.16 3.02 -3.90
CA THR A 122 4.19 3.83 -3.17
C THR A 122 2.91 3.09 -2.83
N GLY A 123 2.27 3.49 -1.71
CA GLY A 123 0.97 2.94 -1.30
C GLY A 123 -0.23 3.74 -1.80
N GLY A 124 -0.03 4.87 -2.49
CA GLY A 124 -1.11 5.78 -2.87
C GLY A 124 -1.92 5.33 -4.08
N GLU A 125 -3.15 5.83 -4.20
CA GLU A 125 -4.15 5.37 -5.16
C GLU A 125 -4.49 6.40 -6.25
N ALA A 126 -4.09 7.69 -6.08
CA ALA A 126 -4.38 8.72 -7.07
C ALA A 126 -3.81 8.36 -8.45
N ALA A 127 -4.65 8.36 -9.47
CA ALA A 127 -4.25 7.97 -10.82
C ALA A 127 -3.08 8.81 -11.37
N ALA A 128 -3.04 10.09 -11.02
CA ALA A 128 -1.99 11.01 -11.46
C ALA A 128 -0.56 10.58 -11.06
N ILE A 129 -0.37 9.73 -10.05
CA ILE A 129 0.96 9.28 -9.59
C ILE A 129 1.74 8.62 -10.74
N THR A 130 1.11 7.74 -11.50
CA THR A 130 1.76 6.96 -12.56
C THR A 130 1.51 7.53 -13.97
N GLN A 131 0.61 8.51 -14.11
CA GLN A 131 0.27 9.10 -15.41
C GLN A 131 1.20 10.23 -15.86
N GLN A 132 2.27 10.52 -15.11
CA GLN A 132 3.22 11.60 -15.43
C GLN A 132 4.47 11.13 -16.18
N GLY A 133 4.51 9.88 -16.65
CA GLY A 133 5.65 9.34 -17.38
C GLY A 133 6.92 9.24 -16.52
N ASN A 134 6.79 8.92 -15.23
CA ASN A 134 7.93 8.64 -14.35
C ASN A 134 8.26 7.13 -14.43
N PRO A 135 9.42 6.74 -14.99
CA PRO A 135 9.77 5.32 -15.13
C PRO A 135 10.23 4.67 -13.82
N TYR A 136 10.41 5.44 -12.75
CA TYR A 136 10.90 4.96 -11.46
C TYR A 136 9.81 4.89 -10.39
N ILE A 137 8.53 5.10 -10.73
CA ILE A 137 7.42 5.03 -9.78
C ILE A 137 6.61 3.76 -9.95
N PHE A 138 6.39 3.03 -8.86
CA PHE A 138 5.66 1.76 -8.85
C PHE A 138 4.65 1.75 -7.70
N ARG A 139 3.49 1.18 -7.95
CA ARG A 139 2.40 1.12 -6.99
C ARG A 139 2.35 -0.22 -6.27
N THR A 140 1.97 -0.21 -5.01
CA THR A 140 1.58 -1.42 -4.27
C THR A 140 0.06 -1.53 -4.06
N SER A 141 -0.68 -0.52 -4.55
CA SER A 141 -2.15 -0.43 -4.52
C SER A 141 -2.74 -0.48 -5.94
N LEU A 142 -4.02 -0.79 -6.06
CA LEU A 142 -4.75 -0.53 -7.29
C LEU A 142 -4.92 0.97 -7.49
N THR A 143 -4.87 1.42 -8.74
CA THR A 143 -5.15 2.82 -9.09
C THR A 143 -6.65 3.10 -9.05
N GLN A 144 -7.02 4.33 -8.74
CA GLN A 144 -8.41 4.81 -8.83
C GLN A 144 -9.04 4.52 -10.20
N SER A 145 -8.25 4.59 -11.27
CA SER A 145 -8.72 4.26 -12.63
C SER A 145 -9.18 2.81 -12.80
N THR A 146 -8.64 1.89 -12.01
CA THR A 146 -9.06 0.48 -11.97
C THR A 146 -10.19 0.26 -10.97
N ALA A 147 -10.17 0.93 -9.82
CA ALA A 147 -11.09 0.71 -8.72
C ALA A 147 -12.48 1.35 -8.96
N MET A 148 -12.54 2.61 -9.39
CA MET A 148 -13.80 3.35 -9.48
C MET A 148 -14.81 2.77 -10.48
N PRO A 149 -14.42 2.21 -11.65
CA PRO A 149 -15.37 1.51 -12.52
C PRO A 149 -16.01 0.28 -11.87
N LYS A 150 -15.30 -0.39 -10.96
CA LYS A 150 -15.84 -1.54 -10.22
C LYS A 150 -16.89 -1.10 -9.20
N VAL A 151 -16.67 0.04 -8.54
CA VAL A 151 -17.66 0.66 -7.64
C VAL A 151 -18.91 1.12 -8.41
N ALA A 152 -18.73 1.78 -9.56
CA ALA A 152 -19.84 2.21 -10.41
C ALA A 152 -20.69 1.02 -10.88
N ARG A 153 -20.06 -0.07 -11.31
CA ARG A 153 -20.74 -1.33 -11.66
C ARG A 153 -21.51 -1.92 -10.48
N TYR A 154 -20.96 -1.86 -9.28
CA TYR A 154 -21.66 -2.31 -8.08
C TYR A 154 -22.94 -1.50 -7.83
N LEU A 155 -22.89 -0.18 -7.98
CA LEU A 155 -24.08 0.69 -7.88
C LEU A 155 -25.12 0.37 -8.96
N ASP A 156 -24.71 0.11 -10.19
CA ASP A 156 -25.61 -0.32 -11.26
C ASP A 156 -26.28 -1.66 -10.94
N ASN A 157 -25.55 -2.61 -10.37
CA ASN A 157 -26.12 -3.88 -9.90
C ASN A 157 -27.16 -3.68 -8.79
N LEU A 158 -26.98 -2.66 -7.94
CA LEU A 158 -27.99 -2.23 -6.96
C LEU A 158 -29.18 -1.50 -7.58
N LYS A 159 -29.17 -1.25 -8.91
CA LYS A 159 -30.16 -0.46 -9.65
C LYS A 159 -30.25 1.01 -9.21
N ALA A 160 -29.21 1.54 -8.58
CA ALA A 160 -29.13 2.96 -8.22
C ALA A 160 -29.14 3.82 -9.50
N LYS A 161 -29.93 4.87 -9.51
CA LYS A 161 -30.00 5.87 -10.59
C LYS A 161 -29.34 7.18 -10.19
N THR A 162 -29.17 7.37 -8.89
CA THR A 162 -28.62 8.60 -8.33
C THR A 162 -27.66 8.29 -7.19
N VAL A 163 -26.62 9.14 -7.04
CA VAL A 163 -25.63 9.03 -5.96
C VAL A 163 -25.33 10.40 -5.38
N ALA A 164 -25.11 10.49 -4.08
CA ALA A 164 -24.44 11.61 -3.42
C ALA A 164 -22.97 11.21 -3.14
N ILE A 165 -22.07 12.19 -3.11
CA ILE A 165 -20.63 11.96 -2.87
C ILE A 165 -20.21 12.81 -1.67
N ILE A 166 -19.48 12.19 -0.72
CA ILE A 166 -18.68 12.88 0.31
C ILE A 166 -17.22 12.47 0.10
N TYR A 167 -16.32 13.42 -0.09
CA TYR A 167 -14.90 13.15 -0.33
C TYR A 167 -13.99 14.15 0.36
N THR A 168 -12.76 13.74 0.68
CA THR A 168 -11.73 14.62 1.26
C THR A 168 -11.13 15.53 0.18
N ASN A 169 -10.99 16.82 0.48
CA ASN A 169 -10.46 17.87 -0.41
C ASN A 169 -8.91 17.83 -0.48
N ASN A 170 -8.34 16.74 -0.98
CA ASN A 170 -6.91 16.56 -1.25
C ASN A 170 -6.72 15.79 -2.57
N ASP A 171 -5.47 15.53 -2.98
CA ASP A 171 -5.18 14.86 -4.25
C ASP A 171 -5.79 13.45 -4.33
N PHE A 172 -5.85 12.73 -3.22
CA PHE A 172 -6.51 11.42 -3.13
C PHE A 172 -8.01 11.56 -3.37
N GLY A 173 -8.70 12.37 -2.57
CA GLY A 173 -10.15 12.49 -2.60
C GLY A 173 -10.66 13.10 -3.91
N LYS A 174 -10.04 14.21 -4.39
CA LYS A 174 -10.39 14.86 -5.67
C LYS A 174 -10.19 13.92 -6.84
N GLY A 175 -9.02 13.28 -6.93
CA GLY A 175 -8.70 12.37 -8.03
C GLY A 175 -9.68 11.20 -8.11
N GLY A 176 -10.00 10.60 -6.97
CA GLY A 176 -10.97 9.50 -6.89
C GLY A 176 -12.38 9.95 -7.25
N ARG A 177 -12.82 11.08 -6.72
CA ARG A 177 -14.12 11.69 -7.04
C ARG A 177 -14.28 11.94 -8.55
N ASP A 178 -13.27 12.54 -9.19
CA ASP A 178 -13.32 12.86 -10.62
C ASP A 178 -13.39 11.60 -11.50
N ILE A 179 -12.60 10.58 -11.17
CA ILE A 179 -12.63 9.30 -11.88
C ILE A 179 -13.94 8.56 -11.62
N PHE A 180 -14.45 8.60 -10.39
CA PHE A 180 -15.73 7.97 -10.05
C PHE A 180 -16.88 8.60 -10.82
N MET A 181 -16.95 9.94 -10.92
CA MET A 181 -17.97 10.63 -11.70
C MET A 181 -17.96 10.17 -13.17
N LYS A 182 -16.78 10.08 -13.79
CA LYS A 182 -16.64 9.55 -15.16
C LYS A 182 -17.06 8.09 -15.25
N ALA A 183 -16.77 7.28 -14.24
CA ALA A 183 -17.14 5.88 -14.21
C ALA A 183 -18.66 5.66 -14.08
N LEU A 184 -19.42 6.63 -13.57
CA LEU A 184 -20.88 6.58 -13.47
C LEU A 184 -21.58 6.84 -14.82
N GLU A 185 -20.96 7.58 -15.74
CA GLU A 185 -21.57 7.98 -17.01
C GLU A 185 -22.08 6.81 -17.87
N PRO A 186 -21.29 5.72 -18.08
CA PRO A 186 -21.76 4.55 -18.86
C PRO A 186 -22.96 3.85 -18.25
N HIS A 187 -23.19 4.02 -16.94
CA HIS A 187 -24.29 3.41 -16.20
C HIS A 187 -25.52 4.32 -16.08
N GLY A 188 -25.43 5.57 -16.56
CA GLY A 188 -26.48 6.56 -16.49
C GLY A 188 -26.83 6.99 -15.04
N ILE A 189 -25.89 6.83 -14.10
CA ILE A 189 -26.06 7.19 -12.69
C ILE A 189 -25.74 8.69 -12.51
N LYS A 190 -26.68 9.47 -11.97
CA LYS A 190 -26.52 10.92 -11.80
C LYS A 190 -26.01 11.25 -10.41
N VAL A 191 -25.09 12.22 -10.32
CA VAL A 191 -24.64 12.80 -9.05
C VAL A 191 -25.58 13.91 -8.65
N LEU A 192 -26.26 13.78 -7.50
CA LEU A 192 -27.19 14.78 -6.96
C LEU A 192 -26.54 15.73 -5.95
N ALA A 193 -25.51 15.29 -5.26
CA ALA A 193 -24.70 16.12 -4.37
C ALA A 193 -23.23 15.71 -4.44
N ASP A 194 -22.36 16.72 -4.49
CA ASP A 194 -20.92 16.59 -4.55
C ASP A 194 -20.32 17.43 -3.43
N ILE A 195 -19.93 16.76 -2.33
CA ILE A 195 -19.66 17.37 -1.03
C ILE A 195 -18.20 17.14 -0.66
N SER A 196 -17.40 18.20 -0.72
CA SER A 196 -16.03 18.18 -0.23
C SER A 196 -15.96 18.42 1.28
N THR A 197 -15.02 17.76 1.94
CA THR A 197 -14.68 17.93 3.35
C THR A 197 -13.19 18.23 3.48
N ASP A 198 -12.80 19.01 4.47
CA ASP A 198 -11.38 19.35 4.65
C ASP A 198 -10.60 18.18 5.27
N PRO A 199 -9.31 18.00 4.90
CA PRO A 199 -8.45 17.03 5.55
C PRO A 199 -8.39 17.26 7.06
N GLY A 200 -8.66 16.21 7.84
CA GLY A 200 -8.70 16.27 9.29
C GLY A 200 -10.01 16.87 9.88
N GLN A 201 -11.03 17.12 9.06
CA GLN A 201 -12.32 17.60 9.53
C GLN A 201 -12.90 16.72 10.66
N VAL A 202 -13.43 17.37 11.70
CA VAL A 202 -13.97 16.69 12.88
C VAL A 202 -15.49 16.60 12.83
N ASP A 203 -16.17 17.68 12.45
CA ASP A 203 -17.63 17.76 12.37
C ASP A 203 -18.13 17.49 10.95
N PHE A 204 -18.89 16.41 10.79
CA PHE A 204 -19.48 15.98 9.53
C PHE A 204 -20.99 16.26 9.45
N SER A 205 -21.59 16.91 10.46
CA SER A 205 -23.04 17.13 10.54
C SER A 205 -23.60 17.83 9.31
N GLY A 206 -22.95 18.90 8.86
CA GLY A 206 -23.34 19.65 7.68
C GLY A 206 -23.16 18.87 6.36
N ALA A 207 -22.07 18.10 6.23
CA ALA A 207 -21.84 17.28 5.05
C ALA A 207 -22.89 16.16 4.93
N VAL A 208 -23.16 15.47 6.03
CA VAL A 208 -24.18 14.42 6.11
C VAL A 208 -25.59 14.97 5.87
N LEU A 209 -25.92 16.14 6.43
CA LEU A 209 -27.21 16.78 6.17
C LEU A 209 -27.40 17.06 4.67
N LYS A 210 -26.40 17.61 4.00
CA LYS A 210 -26.46 17.85 2.54
C LYS A 210 -26.66 16.55 1.76
N ALA A 211 -25.94 15.49 2.12
CA ALA A 211 -26.10 14.17 1.47
C ALA A 211 -27.50 13.59 1.67
N LYS A 212 -28.10 13.73 2.86
CA LYS A 212 -29.49 13.32 3.12
C LYS A 212 -30.52 14.14 2.33
N GLN A 213 -30.34 15.45 2.27
CA GLN A 213 -31.23 16.35 1.53
C GLN A 213 -31.24 16.08 0.03
N ALA A 214 -30.10 15.60 -0.53
CA ALA A 214 -30.03 15.20 -1.91
C ALA A 214 -30.92 14.00 -2.24
N ASN A 215 -31.32 13.20 -1.26
CA ASN A 215 -32.19 12.03 -1.37
C ASN A 215 -31.79 11.07 -2.52
N ALA A 216 -30.49 10.89 -2.72
CA ALA A 216 -29.94 9.98 -3.72
C ALA A 216 -30.19 8.50 -3.33
N ASP A 217 -30.17 7.60 -4.31
CA ASP A 217 -30.37 6.15 -4.09
C ASP A 217 -29.22 5.53 -3.28
N ALA A 218 -28.00 6.10 -3.35
CA ALA A 218 -26.84 5.68 -2.60
C ALA A 218 -25.94 6.87 -2.23
N LEU A 219 -25.03 6.64 -1.27
CA LEU A 219 -23.97 7.56 -0.90
C LEU A 219 -22.61 6.91 -1.17
N PHE A 220 -21.73 7.60 -1.89
CA PHE A 220 -20.34 7.25 -2.03
C PHE A 220 -19.51 8.07 -1.04
N VAL A 221 -18.75 7.39 -0.17
CA VAL A 221 -17.87 8.00 0.82
C VAL A 221 -16.42 7.68 0.47
N TYR A 222 -15.62 8.72 0.22
CA TYR A 222 -14.22 8.60 -0.19
C TYR A 222 -13.33 9.58 0.59
N THR A 223 -13.03 9.22 1.80
CA THR A 223 -12.26 10.00 2.79
C THR A 223 -11.19 9.14 3.44
N ASN A 224 -10.31 9.74 4.25
CA ASN A 224 -9.34 8.96 5.04
C ASN A 224 -10.03 8.27 6.24
N GLU A 225 -9.29 7.43 6.98
CA GLU A 225 -9.85 6.49 7.96
C GLU A 225 -10.68 7.16 9.08
N GLU A 226 -10.09 8.14 9.78
CA GLU A 226 -10.82 8.83 10.85
C GLU A 226 -12.04 9.60 10.35
N GLU A 227 -11.91 10.23 9.18
CA GLU A 227 -12.99 10.98 8.53
C GLU A 227 -14.12 10.06 8.09
N ALA A 228 -13.79 8.89 7.52
CA ALA A 228 -14.75 7.86 7.13
C ALA A 228 -15.54 7.36 8.36
N ALA A 229 -14.84 7.07 9.46
CA ALA A 229 -15.48 6.65 10.69
C ALA A 229 -16.42 7.72 11.27
N ARG A 230 -16.01 9.00 11.26
CA ARG A 230 -16.84 10.13 11.70
C ARG A 230 -18.05 10.28 10.79
N THR A 231 -17.87 10.18 9.48
CA THR A 231 -18.95 10.22 8.50
C THR A 231 -19.98 9.12 8.76
N LEU A 232 -19.54 7.87 8.95
CA LEU A 232 -20.43 6.74 9.22
C LEU A 232 -21.23 6.95 10.52
N ARG A 233 -20.59 7.39 11.60
CA ARG A 233 -21.28 7.68 12.87
C ARG A 233 -22.33 8.77 12.71
N GLU A 234 -21.98 9.84 12.02
CA GLU A 234 -22.92 10.96 11.81
C GLU A 234 -24.07 10.55 10.89
N LEU A 235 -23.84 9.73 9.85
CA LEU A 235 -24.88 9.15 9.00
C LEU A 235 -25.90 8.36 9.81
N ARG A 236 -25.46 7.49 10.73
CA ARG A 236 -26.37 6.71 11.60
C ARG A 236 -27.10 7.58 12.60
N LYS A 237 -26.40 8.53 13.23
CA LYS A 237 -26.99 9.50 14.15
C LYS A 237 -28.12 10.30 13.48
N GLN A 238 -27.94 10.70 12.22
CA GLN A 238 -28.96 11.40 11.46
C GLN A 238 -30.00 10.47 10.80
N GLY A 239 -29.97 9.16 11.03
CA GLY A 239 -30.94 8.19 10.50
C GLY A 239 -30.81 7.98 8.98
N TYR A 240 -29.60 8.02 8.42
CA TYR A 240 -29.38 7.69 7.01
C TYR A 240 -29.53 6.19 6.79
N ASP A 241 -30.44 5.78 5.91
CA ASP A 241 -30.87 4.39 5.67
C ASP A 241 -30.53 3.86 4.26
N LYS A 242 -30.05 4.73 3.36
CA LYS A 242 -29.66 4.32 2.00
C LYS A 242 -28.32 3.58 1.98
N PRO A 243 -28.01 2.81 0.90
CA PRO A 243 -26.72 2.18 0.72
C PRO A 243 -25.56 3.16 0.86
N ILE A 244 -24.53 2.77 1.63
CA ILE A 244 -23.27 3.49 1.78
C ILE A 244 -22.21 2.66 1.10
N VAL A 245 -21.57 3.22 0.08
CA VAL A 245 -20.57 2.56 -0.76
C VAL A 245 -19.30 3.37 -0.76
N GLY A 246 -18.17 2.74 -0.86
CA GLY A 246 -16.87 3.39 -0.93
C GLY A 246 -15.82 2.55 -1.65
N GLU A 247 -14.61 2.92 -1.41
CA GLU A 247 -13.41 2.21 -1.85
C GLU A 247 -12.56 1.92 -0.62
N THR A 248 -11.59 1.09 -0.71
CA THR A 248 -10.69 0.47 0.26
C THR A 248 -10.81 0.93 1.73
N VAL A 249 -10.74 2.25 1.98
CA VAL A 249 -10.73 2.84 3.33
C VAL A 249 -12.04 2.57 4.08
N LEU A 250 -13.20 2.70 3.40
CA LEU A 250 -14.51 2.72 4.07
C LEU A 250 -14.82 1.46 4.90
N THR A 251 -14.28 0.32 4.52
CA THR A 251 -14.45 -0.95 5.23
C THR A 251 -13.16 -1.47 5.86
N SER A 252 -12.15 -0.60 6.01
CA SER A 252 -10.89 -0.98 6.67
C SER A 252 -11.09 -1.30 8.15
N GLN A 253 -10.19 -2.11 8.71
CA GLN A 253 -10.24 -2.50 10.12
C GLN A 253 -10.29 -1.28 11.04
N LYS A 254 -9.50 -0.25 10.74
CA LYS A 254 -9.48 0.98 11.54
C LYS A 254 -10.81 1.74 11.52
N VAL A 255 -11.43 1.84 10.35
CA VAL A 255 -12.75 2.48 10.23
C VAL A 255 -13.80 1.70 11.03
N ILE A 256 -13.77 0.36 10.96
CA ILE A 256 -14.68 -0.50 11.72
C ILE A 256 -14.50 -0.28 13.23
N GLU A 257 -13.25 -0.27 13.71
CA GLU A 257 -12.94 -0.03 15.13
C GLU A 257 -13.43 1.34 15.60
N LEU A 258 -13.17 2.39 14.82
CA LEU A 258 -13.55 3.77 15.19
C LEU A 258 -15.03 4.04 15.05
N ALA A 259 -15.69 3.46 14.06
CA ALA A 259 -17.12 3.69 13.82
C ALA A 259 -18.01 2.77 14.65
N GLY A 260 -17.50 1.61 15.08
CA GLY A 260 -18.29 0.60 15.78
C GLY A 260 -19.48 0.13 14.94
N ASP A 261 -20.65 -0.02 15.55
CA ASP A 261 -21.87 -0.47 14.86
C ASP A 261 -22.30 0.42 13.70
N ALA A 262 -21.86 1.69 13.68
CA ALA A 262 -22.17 2.60 12.58
C ALA A 262 -21.56 2.15 11.25
N ALA A 263 -20.50 1.32 11.27
CA ALA A 263 -19.89 0.76 10.07
C ALA A 263 -20.72 -0.37 9.44
N ASN A 264 -21.62 -1.02 10.21
CA ASN A 264 -22.39 -2.15 9.70
C ASN A 264 -23.20 -1.78 8.45
N GLY A 265 -23.11 -2.63 7.42
CA GLY A 265 -23.78 -2.43 6.14
C GLY A 265 -23.01 -1.59 5.13
N ALA A 266 -21.94 -0.90 5.51
CA ALA A 266 -21.06 -0.22 4.56
C ALA A 266 -20.41 -1.24 3.61
N VAL A 267 -20.30 -0.89 2.31
CA VAL A 267 -19.72 -1.73 1.25
C VAL A 267 -18.58 -0.98 0.59
N ALA A 268 -17.51 -1.68 0.25
CA ALA A 268 -16.41 -1.08 -0.50
C ALA A 268 -15.78 -2.06 -1.50
N HIS A 269 -15.26 -1.52 -2.59
CA HIS A 269 -14.25 -2.20 -3.38
C HIS A 269 -12.92 -2.11 -2.63
N VAL A 270 -12.18 -3.22 -2.51
CA VAL A 270 -10.85 -3.23 -1.90
C VAL A 270 -9.85 -3.98 -2.77
N GLY A 271 -8.70 -3.39 -3.02
CA GLY A 271 -7.63 -4.01 -3.78
C GLY A 271 -6.86 -5.08 -3.01
N LEU A 272 -6.82 -4.98 -1.68
CA LEU A 272 -6.21 -5.93 -0.75
C LEU A 272 -7.00 -5.93 0.56
N THR A 273 -7.12 -7.10 1.18
CA THR A 273 -7.68 -7.23 2.52
C THR A 273 -7.09 -8.43 3.24
N ALA A 274 -6.84 -8.28 4.55
CA ALA A 274 -6.43 -9.37 5.42
C ALA A 274 -7.53 -10.45 5.62
N ASP A 275 -8.76 -10.13 5.24
CA ASP A 275 -9.92 -11.03 5.29
C ASP A 275 -10.16 -11.82 4.00
N ALA A 276 -9.27 -11.70 2.99
CA ALA A 276 -9.35 -12.49 1.78
C ALA A 276 -9.25 -13.99 2.10
N PRO A 277 -9.96 -14.84 1.33
CA PRO A 277 -10.00 -16.28 1.59
C PRO A 277 -8.68 -16.99 1.26
N ASP A 278 -7.69 -16.28 0.73
CA ASP A 278 -6.38 -16.81 0.34
C ASP A 278 -5.55 -17.29 1.55
N PRO A 279 -4.99 -18.52 1.53
CA PRO A 279 -4.19 -19.05 2.63
C PRO A 279 -2.92 -18.23 2.93
N GLY A 280 -2.26 -17.69 1.91
CA GLY A 280 -1.06 -16.86 2.06
C GLY A 280 -1.36 -15.55 2.79
N ILE A 281 -2.47 -14.90 2.42
CA ILE A 281 -2.93 -13.67 3.09
C ILE A 281 -3.29 -13.95 4.55
N ARG A 282 -4.00 -15.05 4.84
CA ARG A 282 -4.31 -15.44 6.23
C ARG A 282 -3.06 -15.74 7.04
N ALA A 283 -2.08 -16.41 6.45
CA ALA A 283 -0.80 -16.67 7.12
C ALA A 283 -0.04 -15.37 7.42
N PHE A 284 -0.01 -14.43 6.47
CA PHE A 284 0.53 -13.09 6.69
C PHE A 284 -0.20 -12.37 7.83
N ALA A 285 -1.53 -12.32 7.80
CA ALA A 285 -2.32 -11.63 8.82
C ALA A 285 -2.03 -12.18 10.23
N SER A 286 -1.95 -13.49 10.38
CA SER A 286 -1.62 -14.15 11.66
C SER A 286 -0.19 -13.81 12.14
N LYS A 287 0.80 -13.78 11.25
CA LYS A 287 2.17 -13.38 11.59
C LYS A 287 2.25 -11.92 12.00
N PHE A 288 1.58 -11.05 11.27
CA PHE A 288 1.54 -9.61 11.52
C PHE A 288 0.90 -9.34 12.90
N GLU A 289 -0.27 -9.92 13.18
CA GLU A 289 -0.97 -9.76 14.45
C GLU A 289 -0.14 -10.27 15.62
N LYS A 290 0.57 -11.39 15.45
CA LYS A 290 1.51 -11.92 16.46
C LYS A 290 2.68 -10.97 16.73
N GLU A 291 3.20 -10.29 15.70
CA GLU A 291 4.37 -9.40 15.82
C GLU A 291 4.00 -8.04 16.42
N TYR A 292 2.84 -7.49 16.04
CA TYR A 292 2.48 -6.10 16.34
C TYR A 292 1.26 -5.95 17.28
N ASN A 293 0.58 -7.04 17.66
CA ASN A 293 -0.60 -7.05 18.53
C ASN A 293 -1.81 -6.26 17.99
N TYR A 294 -1.93 -6.15 16.66
CA TYR A 294 -3.11 -5.62 16.00
C TYR A 294 -3.27 -6.26 14.61
N LYS A 295 -4.50 -6.29 14.09
CA LYS A 295 -4.81 -6.86 12.79
C LYS A 295 -4.33 -5.94 11.66
N PRO A 296 -3.60 -6.44 10.64
CA PRO A 296 -3.18 -5.62 9.52
C PRO A 296 -4.38 -5.13 8.71
N ASP A 297 -4.25 -3.95 8.15
CA ASP A 297 -5.14 -3.47 7.10
C ASP A 297 -4.51 -3.67 5.70
N HIS A 298 -5.13 -3.10 4.67
CA HIS A 298 -4.63 -3.12 3.31
C HIS A 298 -3.25 -2.48 3.15
N ASN A 299 -2.88 -1.49 3.99
CA ASN A 299 -1.57 -0.85 3.93
C ASN A 299 -0.47 -1.76 4.48
N GLY A 300 -0.75 -2.55 5.51
CA GLY A 300 0.18 -3.58 5.98
C GLY A 300 0.51 -4.59 4.89
N LEU A 301 -0.51 -5.03 4.14
CA LEU A 301 -0.33 -5.88 2.96
C LEU A 301 0.48 -5.18 1.85
N LYS A 302 0.23 -3.89 1.57
CA LYS A 302 0.98 -3.10 0.58
C LYS A 302 2.47 -3.03 0.93
N GLY A 303 2.81 -2.72 2.18
CA GLY A 303 4.21 -2.65 2.63
C GLY A 303 4.92 -3.99 2.55
N TYR A 304 4.27 -5.06 3.01
CA TYR A 304 4.80 -6.41 2.98
C TYR A 304 5.04 -6.91 1.55
N THR A 305 4.00 -6.88 0.71
CA THR A 305 4.09 -7.36 -0.67
C THR A 305 5.04 -6.52 -1.52
N GLY A 306 5.07 -5.19 -1.30
CA GLY A 306 6.00 -4.29 -1.98
C GLY A 306 7.46 -4.67 -1.74
N MET A 307 7.82 -5.00 -0.51
CA MET A 307 9.17 -5.43 -0.16
C MET A 307 9.55 -6.77 -0.84
N TYR A 308 8.61 -7.73 -0.90
CA TYR A 308 8.84 -9.00 -1.61
C TYR A 308 8.90 -8.84 -3.13
N ILE A 309 8.17 -7.86 -3.71
CA ILE A 309 8.31 -7.51 -5.13
C ILE A 309 9.71 -6.94 -5.39
N VAL A 310 10.20 -6.04 -4.54
CA VAL A 310 11.58 -5.53 -4.62
C VAL A 310 12.59 -6.69 -4.61
N LYS A 311 12.45 -7.64 -3.68
CA LYS A 311 13.31 -8.83 -3.63
C LYS A 311 13.24 -9.62 -4.94
N ALA A 312 12.05 -10.01 -5.37
CA ALA A 312 11.84 -10.87 -6.53
C ALA A 312 12.43 -10.27 -7.82
N VAL A 313 12.20 -8.97 -8.05
CA VAL A 313 12.72 -8.31 -9.27
C VAL A 313 14.21 -8.06 -9.18
N THR A 314 14.76 -7.69 -8.01
CA THR A 314 16.21 -7.54 -7.82
C THR A 314 16.94 -8.87 -8.10
N GLU A 315 16.40 -9.99 -7.62
CA GLU A 315 16.97 -11.32 -7.86
C GLU A 315 16.88 -11.74 -9.33
N ARG A 316 15.82 -11.37 -10.05
CA ARG A 316 15.74 -11.57 -11.51
C ARG A 316 16.77 -10.73 -12.27
N VAL A 317 17.02 -9.49 -11.85
CA VAL A 317 18.04 -8.60 -12.42
C VAL A 317 19.45 -9.11 -12.10
N GLY A 318 19.65 -9.77 -10.95
CA GLY A 318 20.93 -10.36 -10.52
C GLY A 318 21.95 -9.35 -10.00
N LYS A 319 21.58 -8.09 -9.81
CA LYS A 319 22.44 -7.01 -9.28
C LYS A 319 21.61 -5.89 -8.67
N PHE A 320 22.26 -5.08 -7.82
CA PHE A 320 21.69 -3.85 -7.27
C PHE A 320 21.94 -2.67 -8.23
N ASP A 321 21.12 -2.55 -9.24
CA ASP A 321 21.16 -1.50 -10.26
C ASP A 321 19.76 -0.89 -10.38
N PRO A 322 19.54 0.36 -9.87
CA PRO A 322 18.23 1.00 -9.84
C PRO A 322 17.58 1.12 -11.22
N LYS A 323 18.37 1.43 -12.26
CA LYS A 323 17.84 1.56 -13.61
C LYS A 323 17.42 0.22 -14.19
N ALA A 324 18.28 -0.81 -14.08
CA ALA A 324 17.95 -2.16 -14.55
C ALA A 324 16.74 -2.73 -13.79
N PHE A 325 16.62 -2.43 -12.50
CA PHE A 325 15.46 -2.79 -11.71
C PHE A 325 14.18 -2.11 -12.24
N ALA A 326 14.21 -0.79 -12.48
CA ALA A 326 13.07 -0.06 -13.02
C ALA A 326 12.65 -0.59 -14.40
N ASP A 327 13.62 -0.82 -15.30
CA ASP A 327 13.38 -1.39 -16.63
C ASP A 327 12.71 -2.80 -16.51
N ALA A 328 13.15 -3.64 -15.56
CA ALA A 328 12.60 -4.97 -15.33
C ALA A 328 11.20 -4.97 -14.69
N MET A 329 10.82 -3.89 -14.01
CA MET A 329 9.50 -3.74 -13.40
C MET A 329 8.40 -3.51 -14.43
N HIS A 330 8.70 -2.82 -15.55
CA HIS A 330 7.71 -2.51 -16.57
C HIS A 330 7.25 -3.77 -17.32
N GLY A 331 5.97 -4.09 -17.21
CA GLY A 331 5.39 -5.30 -17.81
C GLY A 331 5.67 -6.59 -17.06
N VAL A 332 6.30 -6.55 -15.87
CA VAL A 332 6.61 -7.75 -15.11
C VAL A 332 5.34 -8.47 -14.64
N ARG A 333 5.38 -9.80 -14.71
CA ARG A 333 4.39 -10.70 -14.11
C ARG A 333 5.07 -11.51 -13.02
N LEU A 334 4.48 -11.53 -11.84
CA LEU A 334 4.95 -12.28 -10.69
C LEU A 334 3.82 -13.17 -10.17
N SER A 335 4.13 -14.44 -9.94
CA SER A 335 3.17 -15.39 -9.38
C SER A 335 3.46 -15.63 -7.90
N ALA A 336 2.43 -15.65 -7.07
CA ALA A 336 2.54 -16.00 -5.66
C ALA A 336 3.02 -17.45 -5.45
N LYS A 337 2.81 -18.32 -6.44
CA LYS A 337 3.36 -19.68 -6.41
C LYS A 337 4.89 -19.69 -6.48
N GLU A 338 5.49 -18.82 -7.30
CA GLU A 338 6.95 -18.68 -7.46
C GLU A 338 7.55 -17.83 -6.33
N TYR A 339 6.83 -16.77 -5.94
CA TYR A 339 7.23 -15.80 -4.92
C TYR A 339 6.16 -15.68 -3.82
N PRO A 340 6.08 -16.61 -2.87
CA PRO A 340 4.97 -16.66 -1.90
C PRO A 340 4.78 -15.37 -1.07
N GLY A 341 5.84 -14.60 -0.89
CA GLY A 341 5.77 -13.34 -0.14
C GLY A 341 4.99 -12.21 -0.84
N ILE A 342 4.73 -12.32 -2.14
CA ILE A 342 3.85 -11.35 -2.84
C ILE A 342 2.37 -11.58 -2.59
N LEU A 343 2.02 -12.70 -1.96
CA LEU A 343 0.70 -13.14 -1.49
C LEU A 343 -0.34 -13.39 -2.59
N MET A 344 -0.33 -12.64 -3.67
CA MET A 344 -1.25 -12.73 -4.81
C MET A 344 -0.49 -12.51 -6.10
N ASP A 345 -0.91 -13.15 -7.18
CA ASP A 345 -0.37 -12.88 -8.51
C ASP A 345 -0.54 -11.41 -8.86
N VAL A 346 0.49 -10.81 -9.43
CA VAL A 346 0.50 -9.39 -9.80
C VAL A 346 1.16 -9.18 -11.15
N THR A 347 0.61 -8.24 -11.92
CA THR A 347 1.19 -7.77 -13.17
C THR A 347 1.38 -6.27 -13.07
N PHE A 348 2.52 -5.76 -13.51
CA PHE A 348 2.74 -4.31 -13.64
C PHE A 348 2.62 -3.91 -15.11
N ASP A 349 2.03 -2.76 -15.36
CA ASP A 349 1.99 -2.17 -16.69
C ASP A 349 3.23 -1.30 -16.98
N LYS A 350 3.26 -0.71 -18.17
CA LYS A 350 4.34 0.20 -18.60
C LYS A 350 4.44 1.51 -17.80
N ASN A 351 3.43 1.85 -17.02
CA ASN A 351 3.39 3.08 -16.21
C ASN A 351 3.74 2.82 -14.75
N GLY A 352 3.96 1.57 -14.35
CA GLY A 352 4.20 1.19 -12.96
C GLY A 352 2.91 0.97 -12.14
N ASP A 353 1.74 0.90 -12.79
CA ASP A 353 0.49 0.49 -12.15
C ASP A 353 0.42 -1.04 -12.08
N LEU A 354 -0.05 -1.56 -10.95
CA LEU A 354 -0.29 -2.98 -10.80
C LEU A 354 -1.73 -3.36 -11.14
N ASP A 355 -1.89 -4.60 -11.61
CA ASP A 355 -3.17 -5.26 -11.78
C ASP A 355 -3.15 -6.63 -11.09
N ARG A 356 -4.23 -6.94 -10.38
CA ARG A 356 -4.46 -8.20 -9.66
C ARG A 356 -5.95 -8.38 -9.36
N GLU A 357 -6.31 -9.53 -8.81
CA GLU A 357 -7.63 -9.71 -8.19
C GLU A 357 -7.91 -8.64 -7.13
N SER A 358 -9.18 -8.36 -6.95
CA SER A 358 -9.69 -7.43 -5.93
C SER A 358 -11.02 -7.92 -5.39
N PHE A 359 -11.59 -7.23 -4.42
CA PHE A 359 -12.73 -7.74 -3.67
C PHE A 359 -13.81 -6.66 -3.52
N MET A 360 -15.05 -7.10 -3.50
CA MET A 360 -16.12 -6.32 -2.84
C MET A 360 -16.23 -6.82 -1.41
N THR A 361 -16.26 -5.91 -0.47
CA THR A 361 -16.38 -6.19 0.95
C THR A 361 -17.59 -5.48 1.55
N LYS A 362 -18.13 -6.06 2.62
CA LYS A 362 -19.22 -5.47 3.42
C LYS A 362 -18.90 -5.60 4.89
N VAL A 363 -19.21 -4.60 5.67
CA VAL A 363 -19.12 -4.71 7.13
C VAL A 363 -20.35 -5.41 7.67
N VAL A 364 -20.13 -6.53 8.35
CA VAL A 364 -21.18 -7.38 8.94
C VAL A 364 -20.81 -7.69 10.39
N ASN A 365 -21.64 -7.31 11.34
CA ASN A 365 -21.42 -7.53 12.77
C ASN A 365 -20.01 -7.08 13.24
N GLY A 366 -19.61 -5.86 12.82
CA GLY A 366 -18.34 -5.27 13.19
C GLY A 366 -17.11 -5.92 12.55
N LYS A 367 -17.27 -6.71 11.49
CA LYS A 367 -16.17 -7.36 10.75
C LYS A 367 -16.30 -7.10 9.26
N GLN A 368 -15.15 -6.94 8.61
CA GLN A 368 -15.10 -6.93 7.15
C GLN A 368 -15.36 -8.37 6.62
N ALA A 369 -16.27 -8.50 5.68
CA ALA A 369 -16.55 -9.76 5.00
C ALA A 369 -16.39 -9.58 3.49
N VAL A 370 -15.67 -10.48 2.84
CA VAL A 370 -15.59 -10.53 1.37
C VAL A 370 -16.90 -11.07 0.83
N ILE A 371 -17.60 -10.30 0.00
CA ILE A 371 -18.87 -10.67 -0.62
C ILE A 371 -18.73 -11.03 -2.11
N ALA A 372 -17.65 -10.63 -2.76
CA ALA A 372 -17.30 -11.05 -4.10
C ALA A 372 -15.80 -10.89 -4.37
N THR A 373 -15.22 -11.81 -5.15
CA THR A 373 -13.89 -11.67 -5.75
C THR A 373 -14.05 -11.18 -7.18
N LEU A 374 -13.27 -10.18 -7.55
CA LEU A 374 -13.28 -9.54 -8.86
C LEU A 374 -11.95 -9.85 -9.57
N PRO A 375 -11.99 -10.41 -10.80
CA PRO A 375 -10.77 -10.77 -11.51
C PRO A 375 -9.90 -9.54 -11.82
N SER A 376 -8.61 -9.79 -12.06
CA SER A 376 -7.71 -8.80 -12.65
C SER A 376 -8.19 -8.44 -14.06
N LEU A 377 -7.87 -7.23 -14.53
CA LEU A 377 -8.19 -6.80 -15.90
C LEU A 377 -7.39 -7.60 -16.95
N SER A 378 -6.27 -8.18 -16.54
CA SER A 378 -5.40 -9.02 -17.37
C SER A 378 -5.81 -10.50 -17.44
N ALA A 379 -6.73 -10.96 -16.59
CA ALA A 379 -7.17 -12.37 -16.53
C ALA A 379 -7.96 -12.86 -17.76
N GLY A 380 -8.18 -12.06 -18.76
CA GLY A 380 -8.90 -12.39 -20.00
C GLY A 380 -8.10 -12.07 -21.27
N LYS A 381 -6.81 -11.81 -21.17
CA LYS A 381 -5.96 -11.44 -22.30
C LYS A 381 -4.86 -12.46 -22.56
#